data_94fd4d361f9a58d40e551c6c30485ce4
#
_entry.id   94fd4d361f9a58d40e551c6c30485ce4
#
_cell.length_a   1.000
_cell.length_b   1.000
_cell.length_c   1.000
_cell.angle_alpha   90.00
_cell.angle_beta   90.00
_cell.angle_gamma   90.00
#
_symmetry.space_group_name_H-M   'P 1'
#
loop_
_entity.id
_entity.type
_entity.pdbx_description
1 polymer ?
#
loop_
_entity_poly.entity_id
_entity_poly.type
_entity_poly.pdbx_seq_one_letter_code
_entity_poly.pdbx_strand_id
1 'polypeptide(L)'
;SAIQKNKMQDMTNIVEKIPDNMKQGNGQQAEALSIDSHYLYGDADSTFFDKIFPILIGFFVFFFVFLVSGIALLRERTRGTLERVLATSVKRSEIVFGYLAGYGLFAILQTLIIVFYSIYLLKVEVVGSIWWVLLINILIALAALAIGLFVSTFANSEFQMVQFIPLVVIPQVFFSGLIPLDSIANWVSAIGYVFPLRYAGDALTNVMIKGQGFEFIWFDIVILLLFILIFTILNIIGLKRYRKV
;
A
#
# COMPACT_ATOMS: atom_id res chain seq x y z
N SER A 1 -12.15 -7.31 -45.54
CA SER A 1 -13.31 -6.68 -46.19
C SER A 1 -14.47 -7.67 -46.46
N ALA A 2 -14.23 -8.95 -46.75
CA ALA A 2 -15.28 -9.96 -46.95
C ALA A 2 -16.04 -10.30 -45.67
N ILE A 3 -15.38 -10.34 -44.51
CA ILE A 3 -15.97 -10.67 -43.19
C ILE A 3 -16.91 -9.55 -42.73
N GLN A 4 -16.63 -8.30 -43.03
CA GLN A 4 -17.51 -7.18 -42.69
C GLN A 4 -18.77 -7.14 -43.56
N LYS A 5 -18.69 -7.52 -44.84
CA LYS A 5 -19.87 -7.64 -45.72
C LYS A 5 -20.81 -8.77 -45.26
N ASN A 6 -20.26 -9.92 -44.86
CA ASN A 6 -21.08 -11.02 -44.32
C ASN A 6 -21.82 -10.66 -43.03
N LYS A 7 -21.13 -9.97 -42.08
CA LYS A 7 -21.78 -9.51 -40.83
C LYS A 7 -22.89 -8.49 -41.08
N MET A 8 -22.73 -7.63 -42.08
CA MET A 8 -23.74 -6.62 -42.43
C MET A 8 -24.96 -7.27 -43.13
N GLN A 9 -24.72 -8.30 -43.93
CA GLN A 9 -25.79 -9.09 -44.57
C GLN A 9 -26.56 -9.92 -43.53
N ASP A 10 -25.90 -10.52 -42.57
CA ASP A 10 -26.55 -11.26 -41.49
C ASP A 10 -27.40 -10.34 -40.59
N MET A 11 -26.95 -9.12 -40.32
CA MET A 11 -27.76 -8.13 -39.57
C MET A 11 -28.98 -7.67 -40.35
N THR A 12 -28.88 -7.48 -41.67
CA THR A 12 -30.02 -7.12 -42.51
C THR A 12 -31.06 -8.24 -42.56
N ASN A 13 -30.63 -9.49 -42.63
CA ASN A 13 -31.52 -10.67 -42.62
C ASN A 13 -32.21 -10.89 -41.26
N ILE A 14 -31.59 -10.46 -40.15
CA ILE A 14 -32.21 -10.51 -38.82
C ILE A 14 -33.27 -9.42 -38.70
N VAL A 15 -33.00 -8.21 -39.19
CA VAL A 15 -33.98 -7.11 -39.19
C VAL A 15 -35.18 -7.38 -40.07
N GLU A 16 -35.01 -8.10 -41.20
CA GLU A 16 -36.10 -8.47 -42.14
C GLU A 16 -37.03 -9.57 -41.58
N LYS A 17 -36.52 -10.35 -40.60
CA LYS A 17 -37.31 -11.40 -39.90
C LYS A 17 -38.10 -10.90 -38.71
N ILE A 18 -38.04 -9.60 -38.38
CA ILE A 18 -38.88 -9.02 -37.32
C ILE A 18 -40.32 -8.90 -37.85
N PRO A 19 -41.31 -9.52 -37.19
CA PRO A 19 -42.71 -9.44 -37.59
C PRO A 19 -43.20 -7.99 -37.66
N ASP A 20 -43.97 -7.64 -38.68
CA ASP A 20 -44.41 -6.28 -38.94
C ASP A 20 -45.27 -5.67 -37.82
N ASN A 21 -45.84 -6.48 -36.95
CA ASN A 21 -46.50 -6.02 -35.71
C ASN A 21 -45.56 -5.45 -34.66
N MET A 22 -44.25 -5.70 -34.75
CA MET A 22 -43.23 -5.03 -33.94
C MET A 22 -42.67 -3.75 -34.57
N LYS A 23 -42.91 -3.54 -35.89
CA LYS A 23 -42.52 -2.31 -36.61
C LYS A 23 -43.51 -1.16 -36.45
N GLN A 24 -44.75 -1.43 -36.03
CA GLN A 24 -45.80 -0.44 -35.76
C GLN A 24 -46.09 -0.29 -34.26
N GLY A 25 -45.07 -0.24 -33.45
CA GLY A 25 -45.17 0.24 -32.06
C GLY A 25 -45.34 1.74 -32.07
N ASN A 26 -46.58 2.18 -31.83
CA ASN A 26 -46.96 3.55 -31.47
C ASN A 26 -45.84 4.29 -30.73
N GLY A 27 -45.74 5.61 -31.03
CA GLY A 27 -44.83 6.57 -30.34
C GLY A 27 -45.10 6.75 -28.84
N GLN A 28 -45.12 5.65 -28.11
CA GLN A 28 -44.81 5.65 -26.69
C GLN A 28 -43.31 5.62 -26.58
N GLN A 29 -42.79 6.68 -26.05
CA GLN A 29 -41.41 6.86 -25.58
C GLN A 29 -40.83 5.49 -25.23
N ALA A 30 -39.81 5.07 -26.00
CA ALA A 30 -38.85 4.10 -25.46
C ALA A 30 -38.48 4.70 -24.11
N GLU A 31 -39.02 4.17 -23.04
CA GLU A 31 -38.51 4.37 -21.70
C GLU A 31 -37.03 4.02 -21.82
N ALA A 32 -36.21 5.05 -21.97
CA ALA A 32 -34.78 4.89 -21.91
C ALA A 32 -34.59 4.10 -20.61
N LEU A 33 -34.10 2.86 -20.75
CA LEU A 33 -33.69 2.07 -19.61
C LEU A 33 -32.72 2.97 -18.84
N SER A 34 -33.25 3.72 -17.87
CA SER A 34 -32.46 4.42 -16.90
C SER A 34 -31.84 3.32 -16.06
N ILE A 35 -30.62 2.93 -16.43
CA ILE A 35 -29.80 2.08 -15.59
C ILE A 35 -29.47 2.96 -14.38
N ASP A 36 -30.26 2.80 -13.34
CA ASP A 36 -30.02 3.41 -12.05
C ASP A 36 -28.82 2.65 -11.45
N SER A 37 -27.61 3.13 -11.78
CA SER A 37 -26.37 2.52 -11.30
C SER A 37 -26.23 2.88 -9.83
N HIS A 38 -26.67 2.00 -8.97
CA HIS A 38 -26.43 2.08 -7.54
C HIS A 38 -24.98 1.70 -7.26
N TYR A 39 -24.12 2.71 -7.13
CA TYR A 39 -22.73 2.50 -6.72
C TYR A 39 -22.72 2.16 -5.23
N LEU A 40 -22.24 0.97 -4.88
CA LEU A 40 -22.05 0.55 -3.49
C LEU A 40 -20.93 1.34 -2.78
N TYR A 41 -19.97 1.84 -3.54
CA TYR A 41 -18.84 2.66 -3.06
C TYR A 41 -18.36 3.59 -4.18
N GLY A 42 -18.18 4.89 -3.87
CA GLY A 42 -17.78 5.93 -4.84
C GLY A 42 -18.95 6.46 -5.69
N ASP A 43 -18.68 7.46 -6.50
CA ASP A 43 -19.63 8.11 -7.40
C ASP A 43 -19.38 7.71 -8.87
N ALA A 44 -20.29 8.12 -9.77
CA ALA A 44 -20.17 7.90 -11.22
C ALA A 44 -18.89 8.51 -11.81
N ASP A 45 -18.32 9.52 -11.15
CA ASP A 45 -17.11 10.24 -11.53
C ASP A 45 -15.84 9.67 -10.88
N SER A 46 -15.97 8.62 -10.03
CA SER A 46 -14.83 7.99 -9.36
C SER A 46 -13.87 7.38 -10.38
N THR A 47 -12.69 7.99 -10.49
CA THR A 47 -11.64 7.57 -11.40
C THR A 47 -10.88 6.36 -10.83
N PHE A 48 -10.23 5.59 -11.70
CA PHE A 48 -9.33 4.50 -11.29
C PHE A 48 -8.27 4.97 -10.27
N PHE A 49 -7.81 6.21 -10.41
CA PHE A 49 -6.87 6.83 -9.47
C PHE A 49 -7.43 6.95 -8.06
N ASP A 50 -8.69 7.28 -7.89
CA ASP A 50 -9.29 7.46 -6.55
C ASP A 50 -9.27 6.16 -5.76
N LYS A 51 -9.41 5.03 -6.44
CA LYS A 51 -9.32 3.69 -5.83
C LYS A 51 -7.90 3.29 -5.44
N ILE A 52 -6.90 3.78 -6.15
CA ILE A 52 -5.49 3.44 -5.94
C ILE A 52 -4.81 4.40 -4.94
N PHE A 53 -5.27 5.63 -4.84
CA PHE A 53 -4.65 6.66 -4.03
C PHE A 53 -4.41 6.28 -2.58
N PRO A 54 -5.35 5.64 -1.85
CA PRO A 54 -5.11 5.20 -0.48
C PRO A 54 -3.88 4.30 -0.36
N ILE A 55 -3.76 3.35 -1.28
CA ILE A 55 -2.63 2.41 -1.33
C ILE A 55 -1.34 3.14 -1.69
N LEU A 56 -1.38 4.10 -2.62
CA LEU A 56 -0.22 4.89 -3.00
C LEU A 56 0.30 5.76 -1.85
N ILE A 57 -0.58 6.34 -1.04
CA ILE A 57 -0.17 7.09 0.16
C ILE A 57 0.64 6.17 1.09
N GLY A 58 0.09 5.01 1.43
CA GLY A 58 0.78 4.02 2.26
C GLY A 58 2.09 3.54 1.65
N PHE A 59 2.13 3.34 0.34
CA PHE A 59 3.33 2.98 -0.39
C PHE A 59 4.41 4.06 -0.30
N PHE A 60 4.11 5.32 -0.57
CA PHE A 60 5.10 6.41 -0.49
C PHE A 60 5.62 6.58 0.94
N VAL A 61 4.75 6.47 1.94
CA VAL A 61 5.15 6.49 3.34
C VAL A 61 6.13 5.34 3.62
N PHE A 62 5.78 4.11 3.25
CA PHE A 62 6.63 2.93 3.42
C PHE A 62 7.98 3.11 2.71
N PHE A 63 7.96 3.48 1.43
CA PHE A 63 9.14 3.59 0.59
C PHE A 63 10.17 4.56 1.14
N PHE A 64 9.77 5.79 1.43
CA PHE A 64 10.71 6.81 1.90
C PHE A 64 11.23 6.52 3.30
N VAL A 65 10.39 6.03 4.22
CA VAL A 65 10.84 5.67 5.56
C VAL A 65 11.82 4.49 5.51
N PHE A 66 11.52 3.45 4.72
CA PHE A 66 12.40 2.31 4.50
C PHE A 66 13.77 2.75 3.95
N LEU A 67 13.77 3.61 2.93
CA LEU A 67 14.98 4.11 2.30
C LEU A 67 15.84 4.92 3.26
N VAL A 68 15.24 5.90 3.94
CA VAL A 68 15.96 6.79 4.85
C VAL A 68 16.53 6.01 6.04
N SER A 69 15.72 5.16 6.67
CA SER A 69 16.15 4.38 7.83
C SER A 69 17.26 3.39 7.50
N GLY A 70 17.15 2.71 6.36
CA GLY A 70 18.16 1.76 5.92
C GLY A 70 19.51 2.40 5.61
N ILE A 71 19.52 3.52 4.88
CA ILE A 71 20.75 4.26 4.57
C ILE A 71 21.33 4.89 5.82
N ALA A 72 20.51 5.44 6.70
CA ALA A 72 20.98 6.13 7.92
C ALA A 72 21.75 5.18 8.84
N LEU A 73 21.18 4.01 9.17
CA LEU A 73 21.87 3.03 10.01
C LEU A 73 23.13 2.47 9.33
N LEU A 74 23.07 2.24 8.02
CA LEU A 74 24.25 1.81 7.27
C LEU A 74 25.40 2.83 7.36
N ARG A 75 25.10 4.13 7.21
CA ARG A 75 26.10 5.20 7.35
C ARG A 75 26.71 5.24 8.73
N GLU A 76 25.93 5.10 9.78
CA GLU A 76 26.45 5.05 11.14
C GLU A 76 27.40 3.88 11.34
N ARG A 77 27.09 2.75 10.74
CA ARG A 77 27.91 1.55 10.79
C ARG A 77 29.21 1.71 10.00
N THR A 78 29.14 2.21 8.77
CA THR A 78 30.32 2.37 7.91
C THR A 78 31.27 3.47 8.40
N ARG A 79 30.75 4.47 9.13
CA ARG A 79 31.55 5.52 9.79
C ARG A 79 32.09 5.13 11.15
N GLY A 80 31.82 3.92 11.65
CA GLY A 80 32.28 3.44 12.95
C GLY A 80 31.57 4.07 14.16
N THR A 81 30.51 4.86 13.95
CA THR A 81 29.73 5.46 15.03
C THR A 81 29.00 4.40 15.85
N LEU A 82 28.40 3.42 15.17
CA LEU A 82 27.73 2.31 15.82
C LEU A 82 28.68 1.47 16.69
N GLU A 83 29.91 1.23 16.23
CA GLU A 83 30.94 0.49 16.99
C GLU A 83 31.32 1.21 18.29
N ARG A 84 31.42 2.54 18.24
CA ARG A 84 31.69 3.37 19.43
C ARG A 84 30.58 3.28 20.45
N VAL A 85 29.30 3.29 19.98
CA VAL A 85 28.13 3.14 20.85
C VAL A 85 28.08 1.73 21.44
N LEU A 86 28.38 0.69 20.66
CA LEU A 86 28.43 -0.71 21.12
C LEU A 86 29.58 -0.97 22.12
N ALA A 87 30.64 -0.14 22.14
CA ALA A 87 31.72 -0.21 23.10
C ALA A 87 31.36 0.38 24.50
N THR A 88 30.24 1.09 24.59
CA THR A 88 29.71 1.59 25.86
C THR A 88 28.91 0.52 26.61
N SER A 89 28.52 0.80 27.85
CA SER A 89 27.71 -0.10 28.70
C SER A 89 26.21 -0.20 28.28
N VAL A 90 25.81 0.45 27.19
CA VAL A 90 24.44 0.50 26.70
C VAL A 90 23.97 -0.88 26.20
N LYS A 91 22.76 -1.29 26.55
CA LYS A 91 22.16 -2.54 26.08
C LYS A 91 21.75 -2.42 24.62
N ARG A 92 21.80 -3.54 23.88
CA ARG A 92 21.41 -3.59 22.46
C ARG A 92 19.97 -3.16 22.22
N SER A 93 19.06 -3.54 23.12
CA SER A 93 17.67 -3.10 23.07
C SER A 93 17.54 -1.58 23.17
N GLU A 94 18.31 -0.95 24.05
CA GLU A 94 18.31 0.51 24.23
C GLU A 94 18.79 1.23 22.95
N ILE A 95 19.79 0.65 22.27
CA ILE A 95 20.27 1.17 20.98
C ILE A 95 19.16 1.05 19.91
N VAL A 96 18.52 -0.12 19.78
CA VAL A 96 17.43 -0.31 18.79
C VAL A 96 16.26 0.61 19.08
N PHE A 97 15.84 0.71 20.35
CA PHE A 97 14.76 1.63 20.72
C PHE A 97 15.18 3.11 20.52
N GLY A 98 16.43 3.46 20.75
CA GLY A 98 16.96 4.78 20.42
C GLY A 98 16.85 5.11 18.92
N TYR A 99 17.19 4.16 18.06
CA TYR A 99 17.00 4.31 16.61
C TYR A 99 15.53 4.39 16.21
N LEU A 100 14.68 3.51 16.77
CA LEU A 100 13.25 3.55 16.50
C LEU A 100 12.62 4.87 16.96
N ALA A 101 13.03 5.41 18.10
CA ALA A 101 12.54 6.70 18.59
C ALA A 101 13.07 7.86 17.74
N GLY A 102 14.37 7.91 17.46
CA GLY A 102 15.00 8.99 16.70
C GLY A 102 14.51 9.04 15.25
N TYR A 103 14.66 7.94 14.51
CA TYR A 103 14.17 7.89 13.12
C TYR A 103 12.65 7.79 13.05
N GLY A 104 11.99 7.26 14.09
CA GLY A 104 10.53 7.23 14.20
C GLY A 104 9.91 8.62 14.24
N LEU A 105 10.57 9.58 14.92
CA LEU A 105 10.11 10.97 14.90
C LEU A 105 10.15 11.56 13.48
N PHE A 106 11.22 11.30 12.72
CA PHE A 106 11.28 11.69 11.31
C PHE A 106 10.23 10.98 10.47
N ALA A 107 10.01 9.69 10.70
CA ALA A 107 8.99 8.91 10.00
C ALA A 107 7.59 9.47 10.25
N ILE A 108 7.26 9.85 11.49
CA ILE A 108 5.99 10.49 11.82
C ILE A 108 5.86 11.84 11.12
N LEU A 109 6.88 12.69 11.18
CA LEU A 109 6.85 14.01 10.53
C LEU A 109 6.69 13.89 9.02
N GLN A 110 7.42 12.98 8.38
CA GLN A 110 7.30 12.68 6.95
C GLN A 110 5.90 12.16 6.60
N THR A 111 5.35 11.26 7.41
CA THR A 111 3.99 10.72 7.24
C THR A 111 2.94 11.84 7.29
N LEU A 112 3.04 12.74 8.27
CA LEU A 112 2.15 13.88 8.36
C LEU A 112 2.22 14.74 7.09
N ILE A 113 3.42 15.05 6.61
CA ILE A 113 3.61 15.82 5.38
C ILE A 113 2.94 15.12 4.20
N ILE A 114 3.18 13.82 3.99
CA ILE A 114 2.61 13.08 2.85
C ILE A 114 1.08 13.02 2.94
N VAL A 115 0.52 12.70 4.11
CA VAL A 115 -0.93 12.58 4.28
C VAL A 115 -1.61 13.94 4.11
N PHE A 116 -1.10 14.99 4.73
CA PHE A 116 -1.67 16.33 4.58
C PHE A 116 -1.53 16.87 3.15
N TYR A 117 -0.40 16.63 2.50
CA TYR A 117 -0.20 16.96 1.08
C TYR A 117 -1.24 16.26 0.20
N SER A 118 -1.46 14.97 0.42
CA SER A 118 -2.41 14.17 -0.35
C SER A 118 -3.85 14.67 -0.19
N ILE A 119 -4.25 15.00 1.03
CA ILE A 119 -5.63 15.42 1.32
C ILE A 119 -5.87 16.88 0.87
N TYR A 120 -4.97 17.80 1.23
CA TYR A 120 -5.22 19.24 1.01
C TYR A 120 -4.77 19.74 -0.37
N LEU A 121 -3.65 19.22 -0.90
CA LEU A 121 -3.13 19.70 -2.19
C LEU A 121 -3.62 18.83 -3.35
N LEU A 122 -3.60 17.51 -3.22
CA LEU A 122 -4.12 16.60 -4.24
C LEU A 122 -5.63 16.39 -4.15
N LYS A 123 -6.28 16.93 -3.08
CA LYS A 123 -7.72 16.85 -2.85
C LYS A 123 -8.27 15.43 -2.88
N VAL A 124 -7.49 14.48 -2.37
CA VAL A 124 -7.93 13.09 -2.26
C VAL A 124 -9.07 13.02 -1.25
N GLU A 125 -10.20 12.48 -1.66
CA GLU A 125 -11.36 12.32 -0.80
C GLU A 125 -11.12 11.27 0.28
N VAL A 126 -11.52 11.61 1.50
CA VAL A 126 -11.49 10.72 2.65
C VAL A 126 -12.90 10.62 3.20
N VAL A 127 -13.61 9.55 2.87
CA VAL A 127 -15.00 9.31 3.33
C VAL A 127 -15.03 9.06 4.84
N GLY A 128 -14.04 8.36 5.37
CA GLY A 128 -13.94 8.03 6.78
C GLY A 128 -13.16 9.05 7.61
N SER A 129 -12.73 8.65 8.81
CA SER A 129 -12.01 9.52 9.72
C SER A 129 -10.53 9.65 9.37
N ILE A 130 -10.05 10.88 9.24
CA ILE A 130 -8.64 11.21 8.99
C ILE A 130 -7.70 10.65 10.08
N TRP A 131 -8.19 10.50 11.31
CA TRP A 131 -7.41 9.95 12.43
C TRP A 131 -7.00 8.50 12.19
N TRP A 132 -7.89 7.70 11.59
CA TRP A 132 -7.57 6.32 11.20
C TRP A 132 -6.57 6.29 10.04
N VAL A 133 -6.70 7.19 9.07
CA VAL A 133 -5.73 7.32 7.97
C VAL A 133 -4.34 7.64 8.53
N LEU A 134 -4.25 8.60 9.45
CA LEU A 134 -2.98 8.95 10.10
C LEU A 134 -2.40 7.78 10.90
N LEU A 135 -3.23 7.10 11.71
CA LEU A 135 -2.79 5.96 12.51
C LEU A 135 -2.22 4.83 11.65
N ILE A 136 -2.94 4.43 10.60
CA ILE A 136 -2.49 3.36 9.69
C ILE A 136 -1.18 3.75 9.01
N ASN A 137 -1.07 5.00 8.53
CA ASN A 137 0.15 5.49 7.89
C ASN A 137 1.33 5.60 8.88
N ILE A 138 1.11 5.93 10.15
CA ILE A 138 2.15 5.91 11.17
C ILE A 138 2.58 4.46 11.45
N LEU A 139 1.66 3.51 11.54
CA LEU A 139 1.99 2.11 11.77
C LEU A 139 2.80 1.51 10.63
N ILE A 140 2.41 1.76 9.37
CA ILE A 140 3.19 1.27 8.23
C ILE A 140 4.56 1.97 8.15
N ALA A 141 4.67 3.25 8.53
CA ALA A 141 5.94 3.95 8.64
C ALA A 141 6.87 3.30 9.67
N LEU A 142 6.36 2.97 10.86
CA LEU A 142 7.14 2.29 11.89
C LEU A 142 7.53 0.86 11.48
N ALA A 143 6.67 0.14 10.77
CA ALA A 143 7.00 -1.16 10.19
C ALA A 143 8.12 -1.02 9.14
N ALA A 144 8.00 -0.04 8.23
CA ALA A 144 9.02 0.26 7.23
C ALA A 144 10.36 0.64 7.85
N LEU A 145 10.33 1.44 8.92
CA LEU A 145 11.50 1.80 9.72
C LEU A 145 12.20 0.56 10.27
N ALA A 146 11.44 -0.31 10.95
CA ALA A 146 12.00 -1.53 11.54
C ALA A 146 12.57 -2.49 10.48
N ILE A 147 11.89 -2.63 9.33
CA ILE A 147 12.36 -3.43 8.19
C ILE A 147 13.61 -2.80 7.58
N GLY A 148 13.64 -1.48 7.37
CA GLY A 148 14.78 -0.76 6.81
C GLY A 148 16.05 -0.90 7.67
N LEU A 149 15.91 -0.74 8.98
CA LEU A 149 17.00 -0.99 9.93
C LEU A 149 17.48 -2.45 9.84
N PHE A 150 16.58 -3.42 9.77
CA PHE A 150 16.92 -4.83 9.66
C PHE A 150 17.66 -5.15 8.37
N VAL A 151 17.15 -4.70 7.23
CA VAL A 151 17.76 -4.93 5.91
C VAL A 151 19.13 -4.29 5.82
N SER A 152 19.33 -3.12 6.45
CA SER A 152 20.63 -2.44 6.47
C SER A 152 21.72 -3.29 7.13
N THR A 153 21.37 -4.24 8.00
CA THR A 153 22.36 -5.13 8.63
C THR A 153 23.06 -6.07 7.64
N PHE A 154 22.45 -6.30 6.49
CA PHE A 154 22.98 -7.15 5.41
C PHE A 154 23.73 -6.34 4.34
N ALA A 155 23.53 -5.05 4.27
CA ALA A 155 24.21 -4.19 3.31
C ALA A 155 25.61 -3.80 3.82
N ASN A 156 26.62 -3.79 2.94
CA ASN A 156 27.99 -3.36 3.26
C ASN A 156 28.34 -2.01 2.64
N SER A 157 27.50 -1.50 1.73
CA SER A 157 27.67 -0.20 1.08
C SER A 157 26.32 0.45 0.81
N GLU A 158 26.29 1.78 0.63
CA GLU A 158 25.08 2.51 0.26
C GLU A 158 24.51 1.99 -1.07
N PHE A 159 25.37 1.65 -2.02
CA PHE A 159 24.98 1.07 -3.30
C PHE A 159 24.23 -0.27 -3.12
N GLN A 160 24.74 -1.14 -2.25
CA GLN A 160 24.08 -2.42 -1.95
C GLN A 160 22.74 -2.20 -1.23
N MET A 161 22.67 -1.21 -0.34
CA MET A 161 21.38 -0.86 0.29
C MET A 161 20.33 -0.41 -0.74
N VAL A 162 20.75 0.40 -1.73
CA VAL A 162 19.88 0.84 -2.84
C VAL A 162 19.42 -0.36 -3.67
N GLN A 163 20.25 -1.38 -3.88
CA GLN A 163 19.86 -2.62 -4.57
C GLN A 163 18.82 -3.45 -3.79
N PHE A 164 18.78 -3.35 -2.47
CA PHE A 164 17.74 -4.00 -1.66
C PHE A 164 16.37 -3.31 -1.78
N ILE A 165 16.31 -2.05 -2.22
CA ILE A 165 15.04 -1.33 -2.39
C ILE A 165 14.10 -2.08 -3.34
N PRO A 166 14.47 -2.38 -4.61
CA PRO A 166 13.61 -3.14 -5.51
C PRO A 166 13.21 -4.50 -4.93
N LEU A 167 14.15 -5.18 -4.27
CA LEU A 167 13.91 -6.51 -3.70
C LEU A 167 12.85 -6.50 -2.60
N VAL A 168 12.81 -5.45 -1.77
CA VAL A 168 11.86 -5.33 -0.66
C VAL A 168 10.59 -4.61 -1.09
N VAL A 169 10.71 -3.54 -1.89
CA VAL A 169 9.60 -2.63 -2.22
C VAL A 169 8.72 -3.15 -3.34
N ILE A 170 9.29 -3.77 -4.40
CA ILE A 170 8.48 -4.25 -5.54
C ILE A 170 7.46 -5.30 -5.10
N PRO A 171 7.83 -6.33 -4.31
CA PRO A 171 6.85 -7.27 -3.79
C PRO A 171 5.78 -6.61 -2.91
N GLN A 172 6.15 -5.60 -2.10
CA GLN A 172 5.20 -4.84 -1.29
C GLN A 172 4.11 -4.19 -2.14
N VAL A 173 4.52 -3.52 -3.24
CA VAL A 173 3.60 -2.87 -4.18
C VAL A 173 2.71 -3.90 -4.87
N PHE A 174 3.30 -5.00 -5.34
CA PHE A 174 2.56 -6.04 -6.05
C PHE A 174 1.43 -6.63 -5.20
N PHE A 175 1.71 -6.86 -3.91
CA PHE A 175 0.76 -7.47 -2.99
C PHE A 175 -0.05 -6.46 -2.16
N SER A 176 0.10 -5.16 -2.39
CA SER A 176 -0.60 -4.10 -1.62
C SER A 176 -2.09 -3.95 -1.93
N GLY A 177 -2.61 -4.69 -2.91
CA GLY A 177 -3.98 -4.51 -3.40
C GLY A 177 -4.09 -3.60 -4.63
N LEU A 178 -2.97 -3.06 -5.15
CA LEU A 178 -2.95 -2.32 -6.43
C LEU A 178 -3.35 -3.21 -7.60
N ILE A 179 -3.01 -4.48 -7.54
CA ILE A 179 -3.41 -5.49 -8.52
C ILE A 179 -4.50 -6.35 -7.88
N PRO A 180 -5.66 -6.56 -8.53
CA PRO A 180 -6.70 -7.42 -8.01
C PRO A 180 -6.17 -8.85 -7.82
N LEU A 181 -5.96 -9.25 -6.56
CA LEU A 181 -5.39 -10.56 -6.23
C LEU A 181 -6.38 -11.71 -6.47
N ASP A 182 -7.66 -11.40 -6.62
CA ASP A 182 -8.72 -12.37 -6.93
C ASP A 182 -8.54 -13.04 -8.29
N SER A 183 -7.79 -12.41 -9.20
CA SER A 183 -7.47 -12.94 -10.54
C SER A 183 -6.21 -13.81 -10.56
N ILE A 184 -5.52 -13.96 -9.43
CA ILE A 184 -4.23 -14.65 -9.32
C ILE A 184 -4.43 -15.99 -8.59
N ALA A 185 -3.57 -16.97 -8.90
CA ALA A 185 -3.59 -18.28 -8.23
C ALA A 185 -3.51 -18.14 -6.70
N ASN A 186 -4.31 -18.91 -5.96
CA ASN A 186 -4.43 -18.82 -4.50
C ASN A 186 -3.10 -18.91 -3.75
N TRP A 187 -2.14 -19.69 -4.25
CA TRP A 187 -0.82 -19.81 -3.63
C TRP A 187 0.00 -18.53 -3.74
N VAL A 188 -0.15 -17.75 -4.83
CA VAL A 188 0.51 -16.45 -5.00
C VAL A 188 -0.10 -15.42 -4.06
N SER A 189 -1.44 -15.39 -3.97
CA SER A 189 -2.14 -14.53 -3.02
C SER A 189 -1.72 -14.81 -1.56
N ALA A 190 -1.45 -16.08 -1.22
CA ALA A 190 -0.97 -16.46 0.10
C ALA A 190 0.40 -15.84 0.46
N ILE A 191 1.29 -15.62 -0.51
CA ILE A 191 2.57 -14.93 -0.30
C ILE A 191 2.34 -13.49 0.15
N GLY A 192 1.27 -12.85 -0.32
CA GLY A 192 0.91 -11.48 0.04
C GLY A 192 0.75 -11.24 1.54
N TYR A 193 0.38 -12.27 2.31
CA TYR A 193 0.22 -12.14 3.78
C TYR A 193 1.54 -11.87 4.52
N VAL A 194 2.69 -12.05 3.89
CA VAL A 194 4.02 -11.77 4.46
C VAL A 194 4.38 -10.28 4.36
N PHE A 195 3.60 -9.49 3.63
CA PHE A 195 3.92 -8.09 3.35
C PHE A 195 3.05 -7.11 4.14
N PRO A 196 3.63 -6.23 4.97
CA PRO A 196 2.87 -5.28 5.77
C PRO A 196 2.08 -4.26 4.95
N LEU A 197 2.54 -3.89 3.74
CA LEU A 197 1.83 -2.92 2.90
C LEU A 197 0.47 -3.43 2.42
N ARG A 198 0.26 -4.75 2.34
CA ARG A 198 -1.04 -5.34 2.05
C ARG A 198 -2.09 -4.91 3.09
N TYR A 199 -1.77 -5.09 4.36
CA TYR A 199 -2.68 -4.76 5.47
C TYR A 199 -2.91 -3.24 5.57
N ALA A 200 -1.84 -2.44 5.36
CA ALA A 200 -2.00 -1.00 5.31
C ALA A 200 -2.88 -0.55 4.13
N GLY A 201 -2.72 -1.16 2.94
CA GLY A 201 -3.53 -0.89 1.75
C GLY A 201 -5.00 -1.25 1.95
N ASP A 202 -5.28 -2.41 2.51
CA ASP A 202 -6.64 -2.86 2.82
C ASP A 202 -7.30 -1.94 3.85
N ALA A 203 -6.59 -1.62 4.95
CA ALA A 203 -7.09 -0.72 5.99
C ALA A 203 -7.34 0.71 5.45
N LEU A 204 -6.41 1.26 4.67
CA LEU A 204 -6.57 2.60 4.06
C LEU A 204 -7.74 2.63 3.08
N THR A 205 -7.92 1.59 2.28
CA THR A 205 -9.06 1.45 1.36
C THR A 205 -10.38 1.39 2.13
N ASN A 206 -10.44 0.61 3.21
CA ASN A 206 -11.62 0.49 4.05
C ASN A 206 -11.99 1.83 4.70
N VAL A 207 -11.00 2.63 5.15
CA VAL A 207 -11.26 3.94 5.76
C VAL A 207 -11.56 4.99 4.69
N MET A 208 -10.69 5.15 3.68
CA MET A 208 -10.76 6.30 2.77
C MET A 208 -11.86 6.16 1.73
N ILE A 209 -12.11 4.95 1.23
CA ILE A 209 -13.11 4.72 0.17
C ILE A 209 -14.44 4.26 0.76
N LYS A 210 -14.41 3.29 1.69
CA LYS A 210 -15.64 2.69 2.24
C LYS A 210 -16.16 3.41 3.49
N GLY A 211 -15.40 4.37 4.06
CA GLY A 211 -15.78 5.10 5.26
C GLY A 211 -15.89 4.24 6.51
N GLN A 212 -15.27 3.05 6.51
CA GLN A 212 -15.39 2.10 7.60
C GLN A 212 -14.56 2.51 8.81
N GLY A 213 -15.06 2.16 10.01
CA GLY A 213 -14.41 2.46 11.27
C GLY A 213 -13.51 1.34 11.79
N PHE A 214 -13.16 1.44 13.09
CA PHE A 214 -12.25 0.52 13.78
C PHE A 214 -12.62 -0.96 13.65
N GLU A 215 -13.89 -1.28 13.63
CA GLU A 215 -14.38 -2.67 13.56
C GLU A 215 -13.89 -3.45 12.33
N PHE A 216 -13.57 -2.74 11.25
CA PHE A 216 -13.11 -3.34 10.00
C PHE A 216 -11.59 -3.32 9.82
N ILE A 217 -10.89 -2.43 10.56
CA ILE A 217 -9.43 -2.23 10.39
C ILE A 217 -8.60 -2.78 11.56
N TRP A 218 -9.23 -3.23 12.66
CA TRP A 218 -8.52 -3.66 13.85
C TRP A 218 -7.55 -4.82 13.59
N PHE A 219 -7.94 -5.73 12.71
CA PHE A 219 -7.10 -6.87 12.34
C PHE A 219 -5.82 -6.41 11.63
N ASP A 220 -5.94 -5.49 10.68
CA ASP A 220 -4.80 -4.93 9.96
C ASP A 220 -3.85 -4.17 10.90
N ILE A 221 -4.42 -3.42 11.85
CA ILE A 221 -3.66 -2.73 12.89
C ILE A 221 -2.85 -3.72 13.72
N VAL A 222 -3.47 -4.81 14.18
CA VAL A 222 -2.79 -5.85 14.97
C VAL A 222 -1.66 -6.49 14.19
N ILE A 223 -1.88 -6.80 12.91
CA ILE A 223 -0.84 -7.36 12.05
C ILE A 223 0.31 -6.37 11.84
N LEU A 224 0.03 -5.09 11.60
CA LEU A 224 1.07 -4.07 11.47
C LEU A 224 1.91 -3.94 12.76
N LEU A 225 1.27 -3.95 13.92
CA LEU A 225 1.97 -3.98 15.22
C LEU A 225 2.83 -5.23 15.38
N LEU A 226 2.36 -6.39 14.91
CA LEU A 226 3.11 -7.63 14.93
C LEU A 226 4.37 -7.53 14.04
N PHE A 227 4.27 -6.93 12.85
CA PHE A 227 5.43 -6.67 11.98
C PHE A 227 6.46 -5.77 12.69
N ILE A 228 6.02 -4.67 13.31
CA ILE A 228 6.89 -3.78 14.08
C ILE A 228 7.61 -4.57 15.18
N LEU A 229 6.88 -5.37 15.93
CA LEU A 229 7.44 -6.17 17.03
C LEU A 229 8.47 -7.19 16.53
N ILE A 230 8.11 -7.98 15.52
CA ILE A 230 8.98 -9.02 14.94
C ILE A 230 10.28 -8.38 14.43
N PHE A 231 10.19 -7.35 13.60
CA PHE A 231 11.39 -6.72 13.04
C PHE A 231 12.21 -5.95 14.09
N THR A 232 11.58 -5.43 15.14
CA THR A 232 12.31 -4.86 16.29
C THR A 232 13.11 -5.94 17.01
N ILE A 233 12.52 -7.10 17.27
CA ILE A 233 13.23 -8.24 17.88
C ILE A 233 14.36 -8.72 16.98
N LEU A 234 14.12 -8.84 15.67
CA LEU A 234 15.15 -9.23 14.70
C LEU A 234 16.31 -8.22 14.66
N ASN A 235 16.04 -6.92 14.78
CA ASN A 235 17.07 -5.89 14.90
C ASN A 235 17.93 -6.07 16.16
N ILE A 236 17.30 -6.34 17.32
CA ILE A 236 18.02 -6.59 18.58
C ILE A 236 18.93 -7.82 18.45
N ILE A 237 18.42 -8.89 17.79
CA ILE A 237 19.20 -10.12 17.54
C ILE A 237 20.32 -9.85 16.53
N GLY A 238 20.03 -9.11 15.46
CA GLY A 238 20.98 -8.76 14.39
C GLY A 238 22.20 -7.99 14.93
N LEU A 239 22.01 -7.13 15.90
CA LEU A 239 23.13 -6.41 16.56
C LEU A 239 24.09 -7.33 17.32
N LYS A 240 23.71 -8.60 17.62
CA LYS A 240 24.66 -9.57 18.18
C LYS A 240 25.85 -9.84 17.25
N ARG A 241 25.62 -9.77 15.95
CA ARG A 241 26.65 -10.06 14.92
C ARG A 241 27.81 -9.05 14.94
N TYR A 242 27.56 -7.80 15.40
CA TYR A 242 28.54 -6.74 15.35
C TYR A 242 29.39 -6.58 16.63
N ARG A 243 29.01 -7.22 17.71
CA ARG A 243 29.84 -7.28 18.93
C ARG A 243 30.81 -8.44 18.82
N LYS A 244 31.92 -8.25 18.08
CA LYS A 244 33.11 -9.08 18.25
C LYS A 244 33.76 -8.68 19.60
N VAL A 245 33.61 -9.52 20.61
CA VAL A 245 34.42 -9.50 21.81
C VAL A 245 35.75 -10.12 21.45
#